data_1f68877dc5ebdf6ad07b8764771e07d7
#
_entry.id   1f68877dc5ebdf6ad07b8764771e07d7
#
_cell.length_a   1.000
_cell.length_b   1.000
_cell.length_c   1.000
_cell.angle_alpha   90.00
_cell.angle_beta   90.00
_cell.angle_gamma   90.00
#
_symmetry.space_group_name_H-M   'P 1'
#
loop_
_entity.id
_entity.type
_entity.pdbx_description
1 polymer ?
#
loop_
_entity_poly.entity_id
_entity_poly.type
_entity_poly.pdbx_seq_one_letter_code
_entity_poly.pdbx_strand_id
1 'polypeptide(L)'
;MVSRWNSTINLVSKTSLKDLWGRHIVDSSQIYSCAQPKAGLWLDLGSGGGFPGVVIAIIAKELSPKLEIVLVESDTRKCIFLRSVIRELGIGARVENSRIEAFELSNVSFLSARALANMNSLCGFAEKFVSRETICFFPKGEFYEKEVAECRKNWNFEHEIVKSRTSDKGKIIVVRSLERVRRGF
;
A
#
# COMPACT_ATOMS: atom_id res chain seq x y z
N MET A 1 4.97 11.82 -15.99
CA MET A 1 3.52 11.90 -15.63
C MET A 1 3.32 12.52 -14.25
N VAL A 2 3.82 11.95 -13.15
CA VAL A 2 3.55 12.45 -11.77
C VAL A 2 3.75 13.96 -11.65
N SER A 3 4.91 14.51 -11.99
CA SER A 3 5.22 15.94 -11.88
C SER A 3 4.23 16.83 -12.64
N ARG A 4 3.81 16.41 -13.82
CA ARG A 4 2.84 17.13 -14.67
C ARG A 4 1.44 17.15 -14.04
N TRP A 5 0.97 16.01 -13.53
CA TRP A 5 -0.35 15.92 -12.92
C TRP A 5 -0.40 16.55 -11.51
N ASN A 6 0.74 16.52 -10.79
CA ASN A 6 0.81 17.05 -9.44
C ASN A 6 0.59 18.57 -9.37
N SER A 7 0.70 19.29 -10.50
CA SER A 7 0.33 20.71 -10.59
C SER A 7 -1.19 20.95 -10.49
N THR A 8 -2.00 19.94 -10.81
CA THR A 8 -3.46 20.04 -10.84
C THR A 8 -4.12 19.24 -9.71
N ILE A 9 -3.56 18.07 -9.36
CA ILE A 9 -4.07 17.23 -8.29
C ILE A 9 -2.92 16.82 -7.36
N ASN A 10 -3.15 16.84 -6.05
CA ASN A 10 -2.14 16.47 -5.06
C ASN A 10 -1.92 14.96 -5.04
N LEU A 11 -0.98 14.48 -5.86
CA LEU A 11 -0.56 13.06 -5.88
C LEU A 11 0.48 12.78 -4.80
N VAL A 12 1.45 13.68 -4.66
CA VAL A 12 2.53 13.63 -3.69
C VAL A 12 2.81 15.03 -3.13
N SER A 13 3.42 15.12 -1.95
CA SER A 13 3.78 16.40 -1.36
C SER A 13 4.82 17.16 -2.20
N LYS A 14 4.79 18.49 -2.14
CA LYS A 14 5.77 19.33 -2.87
C LYS A 14 7.22 19.01 -2.46
N THR A 15 7.45 18.65 -1.23
CA THR A 15 8.78 18.26 -0.71
C THR A 15 9.23 16.92 -1.26
N SER A 16 8.35 15.93 -1.31
CA SER A 16 8.69 14.61 -1.84
C SER A 16 8.77 14.57 -3.37
N LEU A 17 8.16 15.54 -4.06
CA LEU A 17 8.26 15.68 -5.52
C LEU A 17 9.70 16.00 -5.96
N LYS A 18 10.50 16.68 -5.12
CA LYS A 18 11.91 17.00 -5.40
C LYS A 18 12.80 15.75 -5.46
N ASP A 19 12.42 14.70 -4.74
CA ASP A 19 13.08 13.40 -4.75
C ASP A 19 12.04 12.29 -5.00
N LEU A 20 11.35 12.40 -6.13
CA LEU A 20 10.32 11.45 -6.52
C LEU A 20 10.87 10.02 -6.63
N TRP A 21 12.09 9.91 -7.14
CA TRP A 21 12.70 8.61 -7.37
C TRP A 21 13.01 7.89 -6.05
N GLY A 22 13.77 8.50 -5.16
CA GLY A 22 14.11 7.91 -3.87
C GLY A 22 12.89 7.69 -2.99
N ARG A 23 12.12 8.77 -2.75
CA ARG A 23 11.02 8.81 -1.79
C ARG A 23 9.77 8.03 -2.21
N HIS A 24 9.61 7.72 -3.49
CA HIS A 24 8.41 7.03 -3.96
C HIS A 24 8.73 5.76 -4.76
N ILE A 25 9.59 5.84 -5.79
CA ILE A 25 9.86 4.68 -6.64
C ILE A 25 10.68 3.62 -5.87
N VAL A 26 11.84 4.01 -5.32
CA VAL A 26 12.71 3.08 -4.59
C VAL A 26 12.04 2.60 -3.30
N ASP A 27 11.36 3.48 -2.55
CA ASP A 27 10.60 3.07 -1.36
C ASP A 27 9.52 2.02 -1.69
N SER A 28 8.80 2.21 -2.79
CA SER A 28 7.76 1.26 -3.23
C SER A 28 8.36 -0.07 -3.70
N SER A 29 9.50 -0.04 -4.40
CA SER A 29 10.17 -1.26 -4.86
C SER A 29 10.67 -2.14 -3.72
N GLN A 30 11.02 -1.55 -2.57
CA GLN A 30 11.41 -2.30 -1.38
C GLN A 30 10.28 -3.19 -0.85
N ILE A 31 9.01 -2.72 -0.96
CA ILE A 31 7.83 -3.50 -0.54
C ILE A 31 7.71 -4.75 -1.39
N TYR A 32 7.88 -4.62 -2.72
CA TYR A 32 7.92 -5.78 -3.61
C TYR A 32 9.05 -6.74 -3.25
N SER A 33 10.25 -6.21 -2.93
CA SER A 33 11.40 -7.03 -2.52
C SER A 33 11.17 -7.78 -1.20
N CYS A 34 10.40 -7.20 -0.26
CA CYS A 34 10.01 -7.87 0.99
C CYS A 34 8.99 -8.98 0.75
N ALA A 35 8.06 -8.76 -0.17
CA ALA A 35 6.98 -9.71 -0.47
C ALA A 35 7.44 -10.88 -1.34
N GLN A 36 8.30 -10.63 -2.33
CA GLN A 36 8.75 -11.57 -3.37
C GLN A 36 7.58 -12.39 -3.97
N PRO A 37 6.49 -11.75 -4.41
CA PRO A 37 5.30 -12.44 -4.85
C PRO A 37 5.58 -13.20 -6.15
N LYS A 38 5.06 -14.42 -6.26
CA LYS A 38 5.10 -15.19 -7.52
C LYS A 38 3.76 -15.15 -8.25
N ALA A 39 2.68 -15.13 -7.49
CA ALA A 39 1.30 -15.09 -7.96
C ALA A 39 0.41 -14.61 -6.80
N GLY A 40 -0.90 -14.46 -7.05
CA GLY A 40 -1.90 -14.08 -6.06
C GLY A 40 -2.50 -12.71 -6.34
N LEU A 41 -3.19 -12.16 -5.36
CA LEU A 41 -3.89 -10.88 -5.48
C LEU A 41 -3.26 -9.84 -4.56
N TRP A 42 -2.77 -8.74 -5.13
CA TRP A 42 -2.26 -7.59 -4.41
C TRP A 42 -3.30 -6.48 -4.36
N LEU A 43 -3.68 -6.07 -3.16
CA LEU A 43 -4.59 -4.95 -2.92
C LEU A 43 -3.81 -3.76 -2.37
N ASP A 44 -3.88 -2.60 -3.03
CA ASP A 44 -3.30 -1.34 -2.57
C ASP A 44 -4.39 -0.37 -2.14
N LEU A 45 -4.47 -0.08 -0.85
CA LEU A 45 -5.52 0.76 -0.26
C LEU A 45 -5.10 2.24 -0.25
N GLY A 46 -5.99 3.10 -0.77
CA GLY A 46 -5.74 4.52 -0.87
C GLY A 46 -4.56 4.84 -1.78
N SER A 47 -4.56 4.27 -2.98
CA SER A 47 -3.41 4.26 -3.89
C SER A 47 -2.88 5.64 -4.27
N GLY A 48 -3.69 6.69 -4.22
CA GLY A 48 -3.28 8.08 -4.40
C GLY A 48 -2.51 8.34 -5.69
N GLY A 49 -1.24 8.69 -5.58
CA GLY A 49 -0.31 8.87 -6.69
C GLY A 49 0.23 7.57 -7.28
N GLY A 50 -0.31 6.41 -6.89
CA GLY A 50 0.10 5.10 -7.39
C GLY A 50 1.25 4.46 -6.60
N PHE A 51 1.49 4.90 -5.37
CA PHE A 51 2.59 4.41 -4.55
C PHE A 51 2.10 3.69 -3.29
N PRO A 52 2.37 2.39 -3.10
CA PRO A 52 3.30 1.57 -3.89
C PRO A 52 2.69 0.85 -5.11
N GLY A 53 1.38 0.75 -5.25
CA GLY A 53 0.68 -0.19 -6.13
C GLY A 53 1.11 -0.15 -7.60
N VAL A 54 1.28 1.04 -8.21
CA VAL A 54 1.74 1.18 -9.61
C VAL A 54 3.18 0.70 -9.78
N VAL A 55 4.07 0.99 -8.82
CA VAL A 55 5.47 0.52 -8.88
C VAL A 55 5.52 -1.00 -8.79
N ILE A 56 4.69 -1.58 -7.91
CA ILE A 56 4.54 -3.04 -7.80
C ILE A 56 4.06 -3.63 -9.13
N ALA A 57 3.06 -2.99 -9.78
CA ALA A 57 2.55 -3.45 -11.08
C ALA A 57 3.61 -3.39 -12.19
N ILE A 58 4.47 -2.36 -12.19
CA ILE A 58 5.59 -2.26 -13.14
C ILE A 58 6.57 -3.42 -12.94
N ILE A 59 6.95 -3.70 -11.70
CA ILE A 59 7.90 -4.78 -11.40
C ILE A 59 7.25 -6.15 -11.68
N ALA A 60 5.99 -6.32 -11.30
CA ALA A 60 5.26 -7.57 -11.48
C ALA A 60 5.07 -7.95 -12.95
N LYS A 61 4.97 -6.98 -13.86
CA LYS A 61 4.89 -7.23 -15.30
C LYS A 61 6.00 -8.17 -15.81
N GLU A 62 7.21 -8.02 -15.28
CA GLU A 62 8.37 -8.82 -15.66
C GLU A 62 8.63 -9.99 -14.72
N LEU A 63 8.52 -9.76 -13.39
CA LEU A 63 8.97 -10.73 -12.39
C LEU A 63 7.87 -11.62 -11.84
N SER A 64 6.61 -11.19 -11.93
CA SER A 64 5.45 -11.91 -11.38
C SER A 64 4.21 -11.74 -12.25
N PRO A 65 4.22 -12.20 -13.51
CA PRO A 65 3.13 -11.95 -14.48
C PRO A 65 1.78 -12.57 -14.06
N LYS A 66 1.77 -13.46 -13.07
CA LYS A 66 0.56 -14.06 -12.49
C LYS A 66 0.04 -13.30 -11.25
N LEU A 67 0.66 -12.17 -10.89
CA LEU A 67 0.19 -11.33 -9.78
C LEU A 67 -0.90 -10.38 -10.31
N GLU A 68 -2.10 -10.51 -9.77
CA GLU A 68 -3.18 -9.57 -10.02
C GLU A 68 -3.05 -8.36 -9.08
N ILE A 69 -3.29 -7.14 -9.60
CA ILE A 69 -3.11 -5.91 -8.81
C ILE A 69 -4.37 -5.06 -8.88
N VAL A 70 -4.87 -4.71 -7.70
CA VAL A 70 -6.06 -3.87 -7.52
C VAL A 70 -5.66 -2.63 -6.73
N LEU A 71 -5.96 -1.46 -7.29
CA LEU A 71 -5.71 -0.14 -6.70
C LEU A 71 -7.04 0.46 -6.28
N VAL A 72 -7.25 0.68 -4.98
CA VAL A 72 -8.48 1.31 -4.45
C VAL A 72 -8.20 2.76 -4.13
N GLU A 73 -8.96 3.68 -4.73
CA GLU A 73 -8.85 5.12 -4.53
C GLU A 73 -10.23 5.77 -4.62
N SER A 74 -10.53 6.68 -3.71
CA SER A 74 -11.84 7.35 -3.65
C SER A 74 -11.93 8.65 -4.46
N ASP A 75 -10.79 9.32 -4.72
CA ASP A 75 -10.75 10.54 -5.54
C ASP A 75 -10.77 10.17 -7.04
N THR A 76 -11.86 10.52 -7.71
CA THR A 76 -12.06 10.23 -9.14
C THR A 76 -10.94 10.79 -10.02
N ARG A 77 -10.38 11.96 -9.71
CA ARG A 77 -9.29 12.58 -10.48
C ARG A 77 -8.01 11.76 -10.36
N LYS A 78 -7.71 11.22 -9.16
CA LYS A 78 -6.59 10.32 -8.95
C LYS A 78 -6.81 8.98 -9.66
N CYS A 79 -8.04 8.46 -9.67
CA CYS A 79 -8.37 7.26 -10.45
C CYS A 79 -8.15 7.46 -11.96
N ILE A 80 -8.50 8.64 -12.51
CA ILE A 80 -8.23 8.98 -13.90
C ILE A 80 -6.71 9.01 -14.16
N PHE A 81 -5.95 9.62 -13.26
CA PHE A 81 -4.48 9.60 -13.32
C PHE A 81 -3.93 8.16 -13.32
N LEU A 82 -4.35 7.33 -12.36
CA LEU A 82 -3.89 5.93 -12.24
C LEU A 82 -4.18 5.13 -13.52
N ARG A 83 -5.41 5.22 -14.05
CA ARG A 83 -5.78 4.56 -15.30
C ARG A 83 -4.96 5.05 -16.49
N SER A 84 -4.62 6.35 -16.52
CA SER A 84 -3.75 6.91 -17.56
C SER A 84 -2.34 6.36 -17.49
N VAL A 85 -1.77 6.22 -16.26
CA VAL A 85 -0.44 5.62 -16.04
C VAL A 85 -0.43 4.16 -16.45
N ILE A 86 -1.42 3.38 -16.02
CA ILE A 86 -1.56 1.94 -16.34
C ILE A 86 -1.56 1.75 -17.87
N ARG A 87 -2.37 2.54 -18.58
CA ARG A 87 -2.47 2.48 -20.04
C ARG A 87 -1.17 2.87 -20.74
N GLU A 88 -0.53 3.97 -20.29
CA GLU A 88 0.70 4.48 -20.94
C GLU A 88 1.87 3.52 -20.75
N LEU A 89 1.96 2.87 -19.59
CA LEU A 89 3.04 1.92 -19.30
C LEU A 89 2.71 0.48 -19.73
N GLY A 90 1.48 0.21 -20.18
CA GLY A 90 1.03 -1.13 -20.57
C GLY A 90 1.19 -2.15 -19.43
N ILE A 91 0.87 -1.76 -18.20
CA ILE A 91 0.96 -2.62 -17.01
C ILE A 91 -0.41 -3.19 -16.62
N GLY A 92 -0.40 -4.40 -16.06
CA GLY A 92 -1.60 -5.07 -15.60
C GLY A 92 -1.99 -4.64 -14.18
N ALA A 93 -2.95 -3.71 -14.06
CA ALA A 93 -3.55 -3.36 -12.78
C ALA A 93 -4.99 -2.84 -12.99
N ARG A 94 -5.85 -3.05 -12.00
CA ARG A 94 -7.25 -2.57 -11.99
C ARG A 94 -7.41 -1.42 -10.99
N VAL A 95 -8.12 -0.38 -11.38
CA VAL A 95 -8.41 0.78 -10.52
C VAL A 95 -9.88 0.80 -10.14
N GLU A 96 -10.15 0.67 -8.86
CA GLU A 96 -11.47 0.76 -8.25
C GLU A 96 -11.67 2.15 -7.65
N ASN A 97 -12.65 2.88 -8.21
CA ASN A 97 -13.04 4.19 -7.69
C ASN A 97 -14.07 4.00 -6.57
N SER A 98 -13.59 3.73 -5.37
CA SER A 98 -14.43 3.42 -4.22
C SER A 98 -13.82 3.90 -2.91
N ARG A 99 -14.67 4.15 -1.92
CA ARG A 99 -14.23 4.20 -0.52
C ARG A 99 -13.86 2.80 -0.07
N ILE A 100 -12.82 2.68 0.77
CA ILE A 100 -12.33 1.40 1.28
C ILE A 100 -13.44 0.65 2.01
N GLU A 101 -14.25 1.38 2.79
CA GLU A 101 -15.34 0.83 3.59
C GLU A 101 -16.46 0.20 2.74
N ALA A 102 -16.66 0.71 1.53
CA ALA A 102 -17.68 0.25 0.60
C ALA A 102 -17.18 -0.78 -0.43
N PHE A 103 -15.87 -0.99 -0.49
CA PHE A 103 -15.26 -1.91 -1.44
C PHE A 103 -15.17 -3.32 -0.85
N GLU A 104 -15.52 -4.33 -1.63
CA GLU A 104 -15.43 -5.73 -1.25
C GLU A 104 -14.48 -6.49 -2.17
N LEU A 105 -13.62 -7.30 -1.59
CA LEU A 105 -12.68 -8.16 -2.31
C LEU A 105 -12.25 -9.31 -1.38
N SER A 106 -12.17 -10.51 -1.92
CA SER A 106 -11.72 -11.70 -1.20
C SER A 106 -10.43 -12.26 -1.80
N ASN A 107 -9.83 -13.22 -1.10
CA ASN A 107 -8.62 -13.93 -1.53
C ASN A 107 -7.40 -13.01 -1.73
N VAL A 108 -7.30 -11.95 -0.93
CA VAL A 108 -6.16 -11.04 -0.94
C VAL A 108 -4.93 -11.75 -0.35
N SER A 109 -3.88 -11.89 -1.16
CA SER A 109 -2.60 -12.48 -0.73
C SER A 109 -1.68 -11.42 -0.12
N PHE A 110 -1.66 -10.23 -0.71
CA PHE A 110 -0.81 -9.11 -0.29
C PHE A 110 -1.63 -7.83 -0.20
N LEU A 111 -1.43 -7.06 0.86
CA LEU A 111 -2.10 -5.79 1.05
C LEU A 111 -1.06 -4.70 1.35
N SER A 112 -1.17 -3.56 0.68
CA SER A 112 -0.35 -2.39 0.98
C SER A 112 -1.21 -1.17 1.24
N ALA A 113 -0.72 -0.28 2.12
CA ALA A 113 -1.27 1.04 2.32
C ALA A 113 -0.17 1.99 2.78
N ARG A 114 0.00 3.13 2.09
CA ARG A 114 1.03 4.13 2.42
C ARG A 114 0.42 5.51 2.61
N ALA A 115 0.85 6.21 3.67
CA ALA A 115 0.44 7.58 3.98
C ALA A 115 -1.09 7.82 4.04
N LEU A 116 -1.86 6.75 4.29
CA LEU A 116 -3.33 6.78 4.32
C LEU A 116 -3.84 7.15 5.72
N ALA A 117 -3.33 6.48 6.77
CA ALA A 117 -3.79 6.64 8.15
C ALA A 117 -2.74 6.14 9.15
N ASN A 118 -3.00 6.29 10.45
CA ASN A 118 -2.23 5.64 11.50
C ASN A 118 -2.41 4.11 11.49
N MET A 119 -1.54 3.38 12.20
CA MET A 119 -1.51 1.92 12.18
C MET A 119 -2.83 1.29 12.60
N ASN A 120 -3.47 1.81 13.66
CA ASN A 120 -4.74 1.28 14.15
C ASN A 120 -5.86 1.39 13.10
N SER A 121 -5.96 2.53 12.42
CA SER A 121 -6.92 2.72 11.33
C SER A 121 -6.61 1.86 10.12
N LEU A 122 -5.31 1.66 9.78
CA LEU A 122 -4.90 0.77 8.69
C LEU A 122 -5.32 -0.68 8.95
N CYS A 123 -5.15 -1.17 10.19
CA CYS A 123 -5.65 -2.49 10.58
C CYS A 123 -7.17 -2.59 10.44
N GLY A 124 -7.91 -1.53 10.83
CA GLY A 124 -9.35 -1.46 10.66
C GLY A 124 -9.81 -1.50 9.19
N PHE A 125 -9.09 -0.82 8.31
CA PHE A 125 -9.37 -0.90 6.87
C PHE A 125 -9.02 -2.26 6.27
N ALA A 126 -7.94 -2.88 6.75
CA ALA A 126 -7.46 -4.17 6.25
C ALA A 126 -8.33 -5.35 6.70
N GLU A 127 -8.97 -5.26 7.90
CA GLU A 127 -9.67 -6.37 8.57
C GLU A 127 -10.57 -7.20 7.64
N LYS A 128 -11.34 -6.54 6.80
CA LYS A 128 -12.31 -7.21 5.92
C LYS A 128 -11.70 -7.87 4.68
N PHE A 129 -10.44 -7.59 4.38
CA PHE A 129 -9.73 -8.12 3.22
C PHE A 129 -8.75 -9.22 3.56
N VAL A 130 -8.34 -9.31 4.85
CA VAL A 130 -7.27 -10.21 5.27
C VAL A 130 -7.78 -11.58 5.70
N SER A 131 -6.96 -12.58 5.43
CA SER A 131 -7.02 -13.92 6.02
C SER A 131 -5.74 -14.17 6.84
N ARG A 132 -5.59 -15.36 7.44
CA ARG A 132 -4.36 -15.75 8.13
C ARG A 132 -3.12 -15.76 7.23
N GLU A 133 -3.32 -15.97 5.93
CA GLU A 133 -2.24 -16.07 4.95
C GLU A 133 -1.90 -14.71 4.31
N THR A 134 -2.75 -13.70 4.50
CA THR A 134 -2.53 -12.37 3.93
C THR A 134 -1.35 -11.67 4.60
N ILE A 135 -0.46 -11.11 3.80
CA ILE A 135 0.66 -10.31 4.27
C ILE A 135 0.38 -8.83 3.99
N CYS A 136 0.39 -8.00 5.04
CA CYS A 136 0.19 -6.57 4.90
C CYS A 136 1.52 -5.82 5.01
N PHE A 137 1.69 -4.78 4.20
CA PHE A 137 2.86 -3.92 4.16
C PHE A 137 2.45 -2.47 4.43
N PHE A 138 2.88 -1.94 5.58
CA PHE A 138 2.56 -0.57 6.00
C PHE A 138 3.84 0.24 6.17
N PRO A 139 4.27 1.01 5.15
CA PRO A 139 5.37 1.96 5.30
C PRO A 139 5.03 3.03 6.33
N LYS A 140 5.93 3.22 7.29
CA LYS A 140 5.79 4.15 8.41
C LYS A 140 7.05 4.99 8.60
N GLY A 141 6.90 6.12 9.27
CA GLY A 141 8.01 7.01 9.64
C GLY A 141 8.55 6.75 11.05
N GLU A 142 9.17 7.76 11.61
CA GLU A 142 9.89 7.77 12.89
C GLU A 142 9.07 7.27 14.09
N PHE A 143 7.76 7.53 14.12
CA PHE A 143 6.89 7.21 15.27
C PHE A 143 6.23 5.82 15.19
N TYR A 144 6.73 4.95 14.33
CA TYR A 144 6.13 3.63 14.10
C TYR A 144 5.99 2.77 15.37
N GLU A 145 6.95 2.83 16.29
CA GLU A 145 6.91 2.04 17.53
C GLU A 145 5.71 2.42 18.40
N LYS A 146 5.47 3.72 18.54
CA LYS A 146 4.31 4.25 19.26
C LYS A 146 3.00 3.83 18.58
N GLU A 147 2.95 3.90 17.25
CA GLU A 147 1.77 3.48 16.48
C GLU A 147 1.50 1.98 16.62
N VAL A 148 2.54 1.14 16.59
CA VAL A 148 2.43 -0.32 16.80
C VAL A 148 1.95 -0.62 18.21
N ALA A 149 2.53 0.02 19.24
CA ALA A 149 2.13 -0.19 20.63
C ALA A 149 0.67 0.18 20.86
N GLU A 150 0.21 1.30 20.29
CA GLU A 150 -1.19 1.73 20.38
C GLU A 150 -2.13 0.79 19.61
N CYS A 151 -1.71 0.34 18.43
CA CYS A 151 -2.45 -0.58 17.60
C CYS A 151 -2.71 -1.92 18.32
N ARG A 152 -1.72 -2.44 19.04
CA ARG A 152 -1.82 -3.70 19.81
C ARG A 152 -2.88 -3.70 20.91
N LYS A 153 -3.39 -2.56 21.32
CA LYS A 153 -4.53 -2.49 22.26
C LYS A 153 -5.84 -2.99 21.63
N ASN A 154 -5.95 -2.97 20.33
CA ASN A 154 -7.16 -3.33 19.58
C ASN A 154 -6.96 -4.51 18.62
N TRP A 155 -5.69 -4.84 18.29
CA TRP A 155 -5.35 -5.80 17.27
C TRP A 155 -4.26 -6.78 17.72
N ASN A 156 -4.46 -8.05 17.42
CA ASN A 156 -3.45 -9.09 17.50
C ASN A 156 -2.84 -9.28 16.11
N PHE A 157 -1.52 -9.30 16.01
CA PHE A 157 -0.81 -9.57 14.77
C PHE A 157 0.65 -9.93 15.04
N GLU A 158 1.22 -10.73 14.16
CA GLU A 158 2.66 -10.90 14.05
C GLU A 158 3.23 -9.77 13.18
N HIS A 159 4.43 -9.29 13.48
CA HIS A 159 5.04 -8.28 12.64
C HIS A 159 6.56 -8.39 12.59
N GLU A 160 7.08 -7.97 11.45
CA GLU A 160 8.49 -7.76 11.19
C GLU A 160 8.72 -6.30 10.80
N ILE A 161 9.86 -5.73 11.18
CA ILE A 161 10.23 -4.35 10.85
C ILE A 161 11.42 -4.39 9.90
N VAL A 162 11.19 -3.91 8.68
CA VAL A 162 12.23 -3.77 7.67
C VAL A 162 12.63 -2.30 7.58
N LYS A 163 13.94 -2.03 7.71
CA LYS A 163 14.48 -0.66 7.58
C LYS A 163 14.38 -0.19 6.13
N SER A 164 13.92 1.05 5.92
CA SER A 164 13.98 1.67 4.60
C SER A 164 15.43 1.88 4.16
N ARG A 165 15.70 1.67 2.88
CA ARG A 165 17.01 1.95 2.25
C ARG A 165 17.16 3.41 1.84
N THR A 166 16.07 4.18 1.83
CA THR A 166 16.01 5.57 1.37
C THR A 166 15.84 6.58 2.49
N SER A 167 15.60 6.11 3.73
CA SER A 167 15.38 6.98 4.88
C SER A 167 15.70 6.24 6.19
N ASP A 168 16.57 6.81 7.01
CA ASP A 168 16.91 6.26 8.33
C ASP A 168 15.69 6.16 9.26
N LYS A 169 14.73 7.08 9.09
CA LYS A 169 13.49 7.14 9.86
C LYS A 169 12.37 6.25 9.29
N GLY A 170 12.50 5.86 8.02
CA GLY A 170 11.51 5.03 7.33
C GLY A 170 11.59 3.56 7.74
N LYS A 171 10.44 2.94 7.93
CA LYS A 171 10.30 1.51 8.20
C LYS A 171 9.14 0.95 7.39
N ILE A 172 9.24 -0.31 7.00
CA ILE A 172 8.12 -1.09 6.46
C ILE A 172 7.71 -2.07 7.55
N ILE A 173 6.49 -1.92 8.04
CA ILE A 173 5.90 -2.86 9.00
C ILE A 173 5.22 -3.95 8.19
N VAL A 174 5.77 -5.14 8.23
CA VAL A 174 5.19 -6.34 7.61
C VAL A 174 4.31 -7.02 8.65
N VAL A 175 3.02 -7.12 8.40
CA VAL A 175 2.02 -7.67 9.33
C VAL A 175 1.45 -8.96 8.78
N ARG A 176 1.31 -9.96 9.66
CA ARG A 176 0.69 -11.26 9.39
C ARG A 176 -0.32 -11.60 10.48
N SER A 177 -1.24 -12.50 10.19
CA SER A 177 -2.22 -13.02 11.17
C SER A 177 -2.98 -11.91 11.89
N LEU A 178 -3.43 -10.89 11.13
CA LEU A 178 -4.13 -9.74 11.67
C LEU A 178 -5.54 -10.13 12.12
N GLU A 179 -5.82 -9.97 13.41
CA GLU A 179 -7.12 -10.26 14.01
C GLU A 179 -7.49 -9.16 15.03
N ARG A 180 -8.76 -8.84 15.13
CA ARG A 180 -9.26 -7.92 16.17
C ARG A 180 -9.20 -8.57 17.55
N VAL A 181 -8.75 -7.83 18.57
CA VAL A 181 -8.81 -8.29 19.96
C VAL A 181 -10.28 -8.47 20.35
N ARG A 182 -10.67 -9.70 20.68
CA ARG A 182 -12.01 -9.99 21.23
C ARG A 182 -12.03 -9.47 22.66
N ARG A 183 -12.77 -8.40 22.91
CA ARG A 183 -13.08 -7.99 24.29
C ARG A 183 -14.15 -8.98 24.78
N GLY A 184 -13.78 -9.84 25.73
CA GLY A 184 -14.77 -10.65 26.44
C GLY A 184 -15.82 -9.73 27.10
N PHE A 185 -17.07 -10.10 26.97
CA PHE A 185 -18.18 -9.47 27.72
C PHE A 185 -18.10 -9.92 29.16
#